data_65352b4ee7d25ed94523ecce54d4b8fc
#
_entry.id   65352b4ee7d25ed94523ecce54d4b8fc
#
_cell.length_a   1.000
_cell.length_b   1.000
_cell.length_c   1.000
_cell.angle_alpha   90.00
_cell.angle_beta   90.00
_cell.angle_gamma   90.00
#
_symmetry.space_group_name_H-M   'P 1'
#
loop_
_entity.id
_entity.type
_entity.pdbx_description
1 polymer ?
#
loop_
_entity_poly.entity_id
_entity_poly.type
_entity_poly.pdbx_seq_one_letter_code
_entity_poly.pdbx_strand_id
1 'polypeptide(L)'
;MGGITNVVAFYIMATPEIKTIADLKGKTVGVTRFGSSGDVGMRMFLTKYGLDPVKDVPMIQLGGLPEIAAAMGKRTVHAAAFSQPLAYVAQQGGAHLLANLAKENIPFLHVGVTTTRKFMRERRAQAKAYLRAYGRAVHFMHTKKEDTKAIISKYTKIKDQGMVDGSLTYAYDFIEKVPLVKAAAFQVTLDDIAKKNPKAKSAKPEQFYDNSLVQELIDEGFFVKLWGRAP
;
A
#
# COMPACT_ATOMS: atom_id res chain seq x y z
N MET A 1 13.16 -1.12 -9.98
CA MET A 1 14.06 -2.23 -9.62
C MET A 1 13.29 -3.32 -8.88
N GLY A 2 12.28 -2.98 -8.10
CA GLY A 2 11.42 -3.97 -7.42
C GLY A 2 10.10 -3.36 -6.98
N GLY A 3 8.99 -4.12 -7.07
CA GLY A 3 7.67 -3.77 -6.58
C GLY A 3 7.43 -4.40 -5.21
N ILE A 4 7.45 -3.59 -4.15
CA ILE A 4 7.21 -4.07 -2.78
C ILE A 4 5.72 -4.28 -2.55
N THR A 5 4.89 -3.39 -3.09
CA THR A 5 3.44 -3.44 -2.96
C THR A 5 2.80 -3.03 -4.29
N ASN A 6 2.09 -3.96 -4.93
CA ASN A 6 1.48 -3.78 -6.25
C ASN A 6 -0.05 -3.58 -6.20
N VAL A 7 -0.59 -3.30 -5.02
CA VAL A 7 -2.01 -3.00 -4.81
C VAL A 7 -2.15 -1.74 -3.98
N VAL A 8 -3.33 -1.14 -3.98
CA VAL A 8 -3.63 -0.02 -3.06
C VAL A 8 -3.49 -0.52 -1.62
N ALA A 9 -2.48 -0.02 -0.88
CA ALA A 9 -2.12 -0.52 0.44
C ALA A 9 -2.76 0.31 1.54
N PHE A 10 -4.08 0.15 1.70
CA PHE A 10 -4.84 0.81 2.76
C PHE A 10 -5.93 -0.10 3.33
N TYR A 11 -6.29 0.18 4.56
CA TYR A 11 -7.54 -0.22 5.20
C TYR A 11 -8.53 0.93 5.10
N ILE A 12 -9.74 0.69 4.65
CA ILE A 12 -10.82 1.65 4.74
C ILE A 12 -11.45 1.51 6.11
N MET A 13 -11.18 2.49 6.96
CA MET A 13 -11.79 2.60 8.28
C MET A 13 -13.04 3.47 8.17
N ALA A 14 -14.11 3.06 8.85
CA ALA A 14 -15.38 3.76 8.84
C ALA A 14 -15.96 3.92 10.24
N THR A 15 -16.77 4.95 10.41
CA THR A 15 -17.54 5.21 11.65
C THR A 15 -18.67 4.18 11.79
N PRO A 16 -19.16 3.89 13.01
CA PRO A 16 -20.09 2.79 13.28
C PRO A 16 -21.40 2.80 12.49
N GLU A 17 -21.85 3.97 12.04
CA GLU A 17 -23.05 4.12 11.21
C GLU A 17 -22.89 3.65 9.76
N ILE A 18 -21.68 3.58 9.25
CA ILE A 18 -21.37 3.06 7.91
C ILE A 18 -21.19 1.55 8.02
N LYS A 19 -22.14 0.78 7.57
CA LYS A 19 -22.10 -0.70 7.64
C LYS A 19 -21.69 -1.35 6.32
N THR A 20 -21.99 -0.69 5.23
CA THR A 20 -21.71 -1.14 3.87
C THR A 20 -21.02 -0.04 3.07
N ILE A 21 -20.43 -0.41 1.94
CA ILE A 21 -19.77 0.57 1.05
C ILE A 21 -20.82 1.53 0.46
N ALA A 22 -22.04 1.05 0.21
CA ALA A 22 -23.14 1.88 -0.29
C ALA A 22 -23.54 3.01 0.69
N ASP A 23 -23.36 2.80 1.99
CA ASP A 23 -23.66 3.82 3.02
C ASP A 23 -22.74 5.04 2.94
N LEU A 24 -21.65 4.96 2.18
CA LEU A 24 -20.74 6.09 1.93
C LEU A 24 -21.36 7.15 1.01
N LYS A 25 -22.45 6.84 0.32
CA LYS A 25 -23.14 7.82 -0.53
C LYS A 25 -23.68 9.00 0.30
N GLY A 26 -23.27 10.21 -0.08
CA GLY A 26 -23.60 11.43 0.66
C GLY A 26 -22.82 11.64 1.97
N LYS A 27 -21.87 10.74 2.31
CA LYS A 27 -21.05 10.85 3.51
C LYS A 27 -19.68 11.43 3.21
N THR A 28 -19.15 12.21 4.14
CA THR A 28 -17.84 12.84 4.00
C THR A 28 -16.71 11.85 4.25
N VAL A 29 -15.76 11.79 3.33
CA VAL A 29 -14.53 11.01 3.44
C VAL A 29 -13.33 11.92 3.66
N GLY A 30 -12.45 11.55 4.59
CA GLY A 30 -11.21 12.26 4.89
C GLY A 30 -10.05 11.79 4.04
N VAL A 31 -9.26 12.74 3.54
CA VAL A 31 -7.96 12.46 2.89
C VAL A 31 -6.87 13.33 3.50
N THR A 32 -5.64 12.84 3.51
CA THR A 32 -4.51 13.63 4.02
C THR A 32 -4.24 14.83 3.12
N ARG A 33 -4.20 14.58 1.81
CA ARG A 33 -4.00 15.59 0.77
C ARG A 33 -4.60 15.09 -0.54
N PHE A 34 -5.24 15.99 -1.29
CA PHE A 34 -5.69 15.65 -2.64
C PHE A 34 -4.48 15.29 -3.53
N GLY A 35 -4.62 14.20 -4.30
CA GLY A 35 -3.55 13.61 -5.10
C GLY A 35 -2.55 12.76 -4.30
N SER A 36 -2.75 12.55 -3.00
CA SER A 36 -1.98 11.54 -2.23
C SER A 36 -2.41 10.13 -2.61
N SER A 37 -1.58 9.13 -2.28
CA SER A 37 -1.94 7.72 -2.50
C SER A 37 -3.24 7.32 -1.78
N GLY A 38 -3.53 7.91 -0.61
CA GLY A 38 -4.78 7.69 0.11
C GLY A 38 -6.01 8.25 -0.62
N ASP A 39 -5.90 9.45 -1.21
CA ASP A 39 -6.97 10.03 -2.04
C ASP A 39 -7.18 9.20 -3.31
N VAL A 40 -6.09 8.89 -4.04
CA VAL A 40 -6.16 8.07 -5.25
C VAL A 40 -6.75 6.70 -4.94
N GLY A 41 -6.27 6.02 -3.90
CA GLY A 41 -6.75 4.71 -3.49
C GLY A 41 -8.22 4.71 -3.09
N MET A 42 -8.67 5.73 -2.35
CA MET A 42 -10.08 5.88 -1.97
C MET A 42 -10.97 6.09 -3.20
N ARG A 43 -10.55 6.94 -4.16
CA ARG A 43 -11.31 7.14 -5.41
C ARG A 43 -11.41 5.87 -6.23
N MET A 44 -10.33 5.11 -6.37
CA MET A 44 -10.33 3.83 -7.07
C MET A 44 -11.26 2.82 -6.39
N PHE A 45 -11.22 2.76 -5.06
CA PHE A 45 -12.11 1.91 -4.27
C PHE A 45 -13.58 2.28 -4.47
N LEU A 46 -13.96 3.54 -4.33
CA LEU A 46 -15.32 4.02 -4.54
C LEU A 46 -15.83 3.70 -5.95
N THR A 47 -15.00 4.00 -6.97
CA THR A 47 -15.32 3.72 -8.38
C THR A 47 -15.56 2.23 -8.63
N LYS A 48 -14.74 1.35 -8.03
CA LYS A 48 -14.90 -0.09 -8.12
C LYS A 48 -16.27 -0.56 -7.63
N TYR A 49 -16.84 0.13 -6.64
CA TYR A 49 -18.15 -0.17 -6.07
C TYR A 49 -19.29 0.69 -6.63
N GLY A 50 -19.07 1.35 -7.77
CA GLY A 50 -20.10 2.10 -8.48
C GLY A 50 -20.46 3.46 -7.87
N LEU A 51 -19.65 3.96 -6.91
CA LEU A 51 -19.79 5.31 -6.34
C LEU A 51 -18.92 6.30 -7.12
N ASP A 52 -19.51 7.41 -7.56
CA ASP A 52 -18.76 8.51 -8.16
C ASP A 52 -18.01 9.28 -7.04
N PRO A 53 -16.65 9.27 -7.03
CA PRO A 53 -15.87 9.88 -5.96
C PRO A 53 -15.88 11.42 -5.98
N VAL A 54 -16.62 12.04 -6.89
CA VAL A 54 -16.79 13.50 -6.98
C VAL A 54 -18.21 13.90 -6.64
N LYS A 55 -19.19 13.15 -7.17
CA LYS A 55 -20.62 13.48 -7.03
C LYS A 55 -21.28 12.82 -5.82
N ASP A 56 -20.94 11.54 -5.58
CA ASP A 56 -21.63 10.75 -4.55
C ASP A 56 -20.97 10.85 -3.17
N VAL A 57 -19.66 11.13 -3.09
CA VAL A 57 -18.91 11.08 -1.84
C VAL A 57 -18.05 12.32 -1.68
N PRO A 58 -18.52 13.33 -0.92
CA PRO A 58 -17.73 14.53 -0.60
C PRO A 58 -16.41 14.15 0.08
N MET A 59 -15.29 14.69 -0.40
CA MET A 59 -13.97 14.48 0.20
C MET A 59 -13.43 15.77 0.77
N ILE A 60 -12.82 15.71 1.97
CA ILE A 60 -12.13 16.83 2.60
C ILE A 60 -10.70 16.51 2.93
N GLN A 61 -9.82 17.50 2.77
CA GLN A 61 -8.40 17.38 3.10
C GLN A 61 -8.16 17.83 4.54
N LEU A 62 -7.47 17.01 5.35
CA LEU A 62 -7.25 17.26 6.77
C LEU A 62 -5.77 17.28 7.21
N GLY A 63 -4.83 17.06 6.28
CA GLY A 63 -3.39 17.13 6.54
C GLY A 63 -2.75 15.78 6.90
N GLY A 64 -3.16 15.15 7.99
CA GLY A 64 -2.59 13.88 8.46
C GLY A 64 -3.63 12.84 8.89
N LEU A 65 -3.17 11.60 9.05
CA LEU A 65 -4.03 10.51 9.55
C LEU A 65 -4.50 10.73 11.02
N PRO A 66 -3.69 11.32 11.92
CA PRO A 66 -4.17 11.66 13.27
C PRO A 66 -5.35 12.64 13.26
N GLU A 67 -5.30 13.66 12.42
CA GLU A 67 -6.36 14.65 12.26
C GLU A 67 -7.62 14.01 11.68
N ILE A 68 -7.46 13.10 10.73
CA ILE A 68 -8.57 12.32 10.17
C ILE A 68 -9.20 11.43 11.25
N ALA A 69 -8.40 10.71 12.05
CA ALA A 69 -8.91 9.87 13.13
C ALA A 69 -9.71 10.71 14.17
N ALA A 70 -9.20 11.90 14.53
CA ALA A 70 -9.90 12.83 15.41
C ALA A 70 -11.23 13.32 14.81
N ALA A 71 -11.26 13.64 13.50
CA ALA A 71 -12.46 14.05 12.79
C ALA A 71 -13.50 12.91 12.69
N MET A 72 -13.06 11.66 12.55
CA MET A 72 -13.92 10.48 12.61
C MET A 72 -14.54 10.31 14.00
N GLY A 73 -13.77 10.50 15.07
CA GLY A 73 -14.28 10.50 16.44
C GLY A 73 -15.38 11.56 16.68
N LYS A 74 -15.28 12.70 16.01
CA LYS A 74 -16.27 13.77 16.05
C LYS A 74 -17.43 13.61 15.03
N ARG A 75 -17.44 12.54 14.23
CA ARG A 75 -18.43 12.29 13.17
C ARG A 75 -18.49 13.36 12.07
N THR A 76 -17.45 14.16 11.89
CA THR A 76 -17.33 15.10 10.78
C THR A 76 -16.78 14.45 9.53
N VAL A 77 -16.09 13.30 9.69
CA VAL A 77 -15.62 12.39 8.64
C VAL A 77 -16.14 11.00 8.97
N HIS A 78 -16.65 10.30 7.96
CA HIS A 78 -17.33 9.01 8.14
C HIS A 78 -16.47 7.82 7.70
N ALA A 79 -15.52 8.04 6.79
CA ALA A 79 -14.54 7.02 6.40
C ALA A 79 -13.25 7.65 5.91
N ALA A 80 -12.17 6.87 5.92
CA ALA A 80 -10.90 7.26 5.31
C ALA A 80 -10.00 6.04 5.05
N ALA A 81 -9.01 6.23 4.18
CA ALA A 81 -7.97 5.24 3.90
C ALA A 81 -6.83 5.40 4.91
N PHE A 82 -6.60 4.36 5.71
CA PHE A 82 -5.56 4.30 6.73
C PHE A 82 -4.50 3.25 6.42
N SER A 83 -3.24 3.57 6.72
CA SER A 83 -2.20 2.58 6.93
C SER A 83 -2.01 2.31 8.43
N GLN A 84 -1.35 1.19 8.77
CA GLN A 84 -0.91 0.97 10.15
C GLN A 84 0.32 1.85 10.48
N PRO A 85 0.49 2.23 11.74
CA PRO A 85 -0.32 1.83 12.91
C PRO A 85 -1.57 2.70 13.14
N LEU A 86 -1.85 3.70 12.31
CA LEU A 86 -2.92 4.69 12.54
C LEU A 86 -4.33 4.10 12.33
N ALA A 87 -4.47 3.01 11.54
CA ALA A 87 -5.74 2.28 11.45
C ALA A 87 -6.16 1.71 12.82
N TYR A 88 -5.19 1.19 13.59
CA TYR A 88 -5.45 0.74 14.96
C TYR A 88 -5.91 1.89 15.87
N VAL A 89 -5.26 3.05 15.76
CA VAL A 89 -5.68 4.25 16.54
C VAL A 89 -7.11 4.66 16.18
N ALA A 90 -7.47 4.68 14.90
CA ALA A 90 -8.83 4.96 14.47
C ALA A 90 -9.83 3.94 15.02
N GLN A 91 -9.44 2.66 15.09
CA GLN A 91 -10.26 1.59 15.68
C GLN A 91 -10.49 1.80 17.17
N GLN A 92 -9.45 2.18 17.94
CA GLN A 92 -9.59 2.54 19.35
C GLN A 92 -10.51 3.75 19.56
N GLY A 93 -10.56 4.66 18.59
CA GLY A 93 -11.50 5.79 18.54
C GLY A 93 -12.93 5.44 18.09
N GLY A 94 -13.25 4.13 17.97
CA GLY A 94 -14.58 3.61 17.63
C GLY A 94 -14.85 3.44 16.13
N ALA A 95 -13.85 3.63 15.26
CA ALA A 95 -13.96 3.23 13.87
C ALA A 95 -13.83 1.70 13.72
N HIS A 96 -14.36 1.16 12.63
CA HIS A 96 -14.18 -0.26 12.28
C HIS A 96 -13.59 -0.42 10.88
N LEU A 97 -13.06 -1.60 10.60
CA LEU A 97 -12.56 -1.96 9.28
C LEU A 97 -13.75 -2.23 8.34
N LEU A 98 -14.00 -1.31 7.41
CA LEU A 98 -15.02 -1.47 6.37
C LEU A 98 -14.49 -2.33 5.21
N ALA A 99 -13.23 -2.11 4.78
CA ALA A 99 -12.60 -2.89 3.72
C ALA A 99 -11.08 -2.97 3.90
N ASN A 100 -10.52 -4.15 3.57
CA ASN A 100 -9.08 -4.38 3.44
C ASN A 100 -8.73 -4.37 1.95
N LEU A 101 -8.04 -3.32 1.48
CA LEU A 101 -7.76 -3.15 0.05
C LEU A 101 -6.73 -4.16 -0.51
N ALA A 102 -6.03 -4.91 0.35
CA ALA A 102 -5.24 -6.06 -0.10
C ALA A 102 -6.13 -7.13 -0.76
N LYS A 103 -7.35 -7.32 -0.24
CA LYS A 103 -8.32 -8.29 -0.76
C LYS A 103 -9.08 -7.78 -1.97
N GLU A 104 -9.04 -6.48 -2.22
CA GLU A 104 -9.73 -5.84 -3.33
C GLU A 104 -9.00 -5.98 -4.66
N ASN A 105 -7.73 -6.37 -4.64
CA ASN A 105 -6.89 -6.53 -5.83
C ASN A 105 -6.93 -5.32 -6.79
N ILE A 106 -7.00 -4.10 -6.22
CA ILE A 106 -6.93 -2.87 -7.01
C ILE A 106 -5.46 -2.65 -7.40
N PRO A 107 -5.10 -2.78 -8.69
CA PRO A 107 -3.71 -2.65 -9.11
C PRO A 107 -3.21 -1.23 -8.85
N PHE A 108 -2.07 -1.11 -8.18
CA PHE A 108 -1.41 0.17 -7.93
C PHE A 108 0.00 -0.07 -7.42
N LEU A 109 1.03 0.46 -8.08
CA LEU A 109 2.39 0.38 -7.55
C LEU A 109 2.55 1.37 -6.39
N HIS A 110 2.16 0.94 -5.21
CA HIS A 110 2.13 1.78 -4.02
C HIS A 110 3.54 2.02 -3.46
N VAL A 111 4.33 0.95 -3.35
CA VAL A 111 5.71 1.01 -2.87
C VAL A 111 6.62 0.24 -3.81
N GLY A 112 7.71 0.87 -4.21
CA GLY A 112 8.72 0.27 -5.05
C GLY A 112 10.14 0.61 -4.62
N VAL A 113 11.08 -0.28 -4.94
CA VAL A 113 12.51 0.01 -4.82
C VAL A 113 12.97 0.72 -6.10
N THR A 114 13.39 1.97 -5.96
CA THR A 114 13.85 2.79 -7.07
C THR A 114 15.35 3.00 -7.03
N THR A 115 15.97 3.10 -8.20
CA THR A 115 17.38 3.45 -8.36
C THR A 115 17.59 4.08 -9.74
N THR A 116 18.80 4.54 -10.03
CA THR A 116 19.12 5.09 -11.34
C THR A 116 19.54 3.99 -12.33
N ARG A 117 19.32 4.19 -13.62
CA ARG A 117 19.82 3.29 -14.68
C ARG A 117 21.35 3.16 -14.64
N LYS A 118 22.05 4.24 -14.24
CA LYS A 118 23.50 4.21 -14.04
C LYS A 118 23.88 3.23 -12.93
N PHE A 119 23.23 3.30 -11.77
CA PHE A 119 23.51 2.38 -10.66
C PHE A 119 23.22 0.93 -11.05
N MET A 120 22.11 0.66 -11.74
CA MET A 120 21.77 -0.67 -12.24
C MET A 120 22.84 -1.25 -13.17
N ARG A 121 23.45 -0.43 -14.00
CA ARG A 121 24.52 -0.83 -14.92
C ARG A 121 25.86 -1.03 -14.21
N GLU A 122 26.28 -0.05 -13.36
CA GLU A 122 27.62 0.02 -12.80
C GLU A 122 27.74 -0.74 -11.46
N ARG A 123 26.65 -0.94 -10.76
CA ARG A 123 26.55 -1.55 -9.43
C ARG A 123 25.54 -2.71 -9.36
N ARG A 124 25.45 -3.46 -10.48
CA ARG A 124 24.45 -4.53 -10.62
C ARG A 124 24.50 -5.55 -9.47
N ALA A 125 25.70 -5.95 -9.04
CA ALA A 125 25.89 -6.88 -7.93
C ALA A 125 25.32 -6.35 -6.60
N GLN A 126 25.54 -5.07 -6.31
CA GLN A 126 24.97 -4.42 -5.11
C GLN A 126 23.45 -4.31 -5.18
N ALA A 127 22.89 -3.96 -6.35
CA ALA A 127 21.45 -3.92 -6.55
C ALA A 127 20.81 -5.31 -6.33
N LYS A 128 21.43 -6.37 -6.84
CA LYS A 128 21.00 -7.76 -6.65
C LYS A 128 21.12 -8.21 -5.19
N ALA A 129 22.21 -7.83 -4.52
CA ALA A 129 22.41 -8.13 -3.10
C ALA A 129 21.32 -7.46 -2.23
N TYR A 130 20.91 -6.23 -2.56
CA TYR A 130 19.79 -5.55 -1.90
C TYR A 130 18.48 -6.33 -2.04
N LEU A 131 18.14 -6.79 -3.25
CA LEU A 131 16.94 -7.58 -3.49
C LEU A 131 16.97 -8.94 -2.76
N ARG A 132 18.15 -9.57 -2.64
CA ARG A 132 18.32 -10.75 -1.80
C ARG A 132 18.11 -10.47 -0.32
N ALA A 133 18.64 -9.34 0.18
CA ALA A 133 18.42 -8.90 1.56
C ALA A 133 16.94 -8.62 1.82
N TYR A 134 16.24 -7.97 0.88
CA TYR A 134 14.81 -7.76 0.94
C TYR A 134 14.06 -9.10 1.07
N GLY A 135 14.31 -10.07 0.16
CA GLY A 135 13.65 -11.38 0.21
C GLY A 135 13.87 -12.11 1.53
N ARG A 136 15.10 -12.07 2.07
CA ARG A 136 15.42 -12.65 3.38
C ARG A 136 14.70 -11.93 4.52
N ALA A 137 14.60 -10.60 4.46
CA ALA A 137 13.89 -9.82 5.49
C ALA A 137 12.39 -10.13 5.49
N VAL A 138 11.77 -10.23 4.31
CA VAL A 138 10.35 -10.62 4.19
C VAL A 138 10.14 -12.05 4.70
N HIS A 139 11.03 -12.99 4.37
CA HIS A 139 10.97 -14.36 4.89
C HIS A 139 11.13 -14.39 6.41
N PHE A 140 12.10 -13.64 6.97
CA PHE A 140 12.28 -13.51 8.42
C PHE A 140 11.02 -12.98 9.10
N MET A 141 10.40 -11.95 8.54
CA MET A 141 9.15 -11.39 9.03
C MET A 141 8.03 -12.43 9.14
N HIS A 142 7.93 -13.34 8.16
CA HIS A 142 6.93 -14.41 8.16
C HIS A 142 7.25 -15.59 9.09
N THR A 143 8.55 -15.87 9.35
CA THR A 143 9.00 -17.06 10.09
C THR A 143 9.40 -16.75 11.53
N LYS A 144 9.73 -15.49 11.85
CA LYS A 144 10.22 -15.01 13.15
C LYS A 144 9.35 -13.87 13.67
N LYS A 145 8.07 -14.20 13.96
CA LYS A 145 7.04 -13.23 14.30
C LYS A 145 7.42 -12.35 15.49
N GLU A 146 7.81 -12.96 16.61
CA GLU A 146 8.10 -12.21 17.85
C GLU A 146 9.37 -11.37 17.73
N ASP A 147 10.42 -11.91 17.08
CA ASP A 147 11.61 -11.13 16.78
C ASP A 147 11.30 -9.93 15.86
N THR A 148 10.40 -10.11 14.89
CA THR A 148 9.96 -9.04 13.99
C THR A 148 9.21 -7.95 14.76
N LYS A 149 8.33 -8.32 15.69
CA LYS A 149 7.63 -7.36 16.56
C LYS A 149 8.61 -6.56 17.42
N ALA A 150 9.62 -7.24 18.00
CA ALA A 150 10.67 -6.57 18.76
C ALA A 150 11.46 -5.57 17.90
N ILE A 151 11.77 -5.94 16.64
CA ILE A 151 12.43 -5.05 15.68
C ILE A 151 11.53 -3.85 15.34
N ILE A 152 10.25 -4.08 15.03
CA ILE A 152 9.29 -3.00 14.77
C ILE A 152 9.28 -2.02 15.94
N SER A 153 9.04 -2.52 17.16
CA SER A 153 9.00 -1.69 18.38
C SER A 153 10.31 -0.91 18.60
N LYS A 154 11.47 -1.57 18.42
CA LYS A 154 12.78 -0.96 18.57
C LYS A 154 13.02 0.23 17.64
N TYR A 155 12.70 0.06 16.35
CA TYR A 155 13.00 1.07 15.33
C TYR A 155 11.92 2.15 15.20
N THR A 156 10.65 1.82 15.41
CA THR A 156 9.54 2.79 15.37
C THR A 156 9.34 3.51 16.71
N LYS A 157 9.93 2.98 17.82
CA LYS A 157 9.68 3.44 19.20
C LYS A 157 8.25 3.25 19.70
N ILE A 158 7.44 2.49 18.96
CA ILE A 158 6.08 2.13 19.35
C ILE A 158 6.16 1.07 20.45
N LYS A 159 5.49 1.34 21.58
CA LYS A 159 5.42 0.42 22.74
C LYS A 159 4.07 -0.30 22.82
N ASP A 160 3.02 0.26 22.26
CA ASP A 160 1.69 -0.33 22.23
C ASP A 160 1.68 -1.59 21.35
N GLN A 161 1.34 -2.74 21.97
CA GLN A 161 1.38 -4.03 21.28
C GLN A 161 0.33 -4.14 20.17
N GLY A 162 -0.84 -3.53 20.32
CA GLY A 162 -1.86 -3.50 19.28
C GLY A 162 -1.39 -2.76 18.03
N MET A 163 -0.67 -1.66 18.19
CA MET A 163 -0.03 -0.93 17.09
C MET A 163 1.07 -1.76 16.42
N VAL A 164 1.88 -2.49 17.19
CA VAL A 164 2.94 -3.37 16.67
C VAL A 164 2.34 -4.55 15.92
N ASP A 165 1.34 -5.22 16.49
CA ASP A 165 0.64 -6.34 15.88
C ASP A 165 -0.09 -5.93 14.61
N GLY A 166 -0.75 -4.78 14.63
CA GLY A 166 -1.39 -4.19 13.46
C GLY A 166 -0.38 -3.89 12.34
N SER A 167 0.79 -3.35 12.69
CA SER A 167 1.86 -3.07 11.72
C SER A 167 2.38 -4.35 11.06
N LEU A 168 2.55 -5.43 11.82
CA LEU A 168 2.97 -6.72 11.27
C LEU A 168 1.88 -7.35 10.39
N THR A 169 0.62 -7.30 10.81
CA THR A 169 -0.52 -7.77 10.01
C THR A 169 -0.60 -7.01 8.67
N TYR A 170 -0.45 -5.69 8.70
CA TYR A 170 -0.41 -4.86 7.51
C TYR A 170 0.74 -5.27 6.57
N ALA A 171 1.92 -5.55 7.12
CA ALA A 171 3.04 -6.03 6.33
C ALA A 171 2.73 -7.37 5.63
N TYR A 172 2.04 -8.30 6.31
CA TYR A 172 1.61 -9.56 5.69
C TYR A 172 0.57 -9.37 4.59
N ASP A 173 -0.34 -8.42 4.74
CA ASP A 173 -1.38 -8.13 3.76
C ASP A 173 -0.82 -7.51 2.47
N PHE A 174 0.20 -6.66 2.57
CA PHE A 174 0.57 -5.76 1.48
C PHE A 174 1.99 -5.95 0.91
N ILE A 175 2.91 -6.60 1.64
CA ILE A 175 4.30 -6.75 1.20
C ILE A 175 4.44 -8.01 0.34
N GLU A 176 4.90 -7.83 -0.89
CA GLU A 176 5.14 -8.93 -1.84
C GLU A 176 6.32 -9.80 -1.39
N LYS A 177 6.13 -11.12 -1.44
CA LYS A 177 7.21 -12.10 -1.17
C LYS A 177 8.28 -12.09 -2.24
N VAL A 178 7.89 -11.85 -3.49
CA VAL A 178 8.77 -11.66 -4.64
C VAL A 178 8.52 -10.26 -5.19
N PRO A 179 9.51 -9.36 -5.14
CA PRO A 179 9.28 -7.95 -5.44
C PRO A 179 9.26 -7.66 -6.96
N LEU A 180 8.44 -8.36 -7.72
CA LEU A 180 8.19 -8.04 -9.14
C LEU A 180 7.30 -6.80 -9.26
N VAL A 181 7.67 -5.87 -10.11
CA VAL A 181 6.74 -4.81 -10.54
C VAL A 181 5.73 -5.42 -11.50
N LYS A 182 4.46 -5.31 -11.19
CA LYS A 182 3.37 -5.77 -12.05
C LYS A 182 2.98 -4.65 -13.03
N ALA A 183 3.00 -4.93 -14.33
CA ALA A 183 2.69 -3.94 -15.37
C ALA A 183 1.33 -3.28 -15.14
N ALA A 184 0.29 -4.04 -14.78
CA ALA A 184 -1.03 -3.52 -14.49
C ALA A 184 -1.03 -2.49 -13.34
N ALA A 185 -0.20 -2.71 -12.31
CA ALA A 185 -0.08 -1.78 -11.18
C ALA A 185 0.60 -0.46 -11.57
N PHE A 186 1.48 -0.48 -12.57
CA PHE A 186 2.12 0.72 -13.11
C PHE A 186 1.23 1.44 -14.12
N GLN A 187 0.46 0.69 -14.93
CA GLN A 187 -0.43 1.24 -15.96
C GLN A 187 -1.44 2.22 -15.36
N VAL A 188 -2.03 1.89 -14.22
CA VAL A 188 -2.98 2.78 -13.52
C VAL A 188 -2.37 4.16 -13.22
N THR A 189 -1.09 4.20 -12.85
CA THR A 189 -0.39 5.47 -12.62
C THR A 189 -0.21 6.25 -13.93
N LEU A 190 0.12 5.56 -15.02
CA LEU A 190 0.22 6.19 -16.36
C LEU A 190 -1.12 6.74 -16.83
N ASP A 191 -2.21 5.99 -16.62
CA ASP A 191 -3.57 6.41 -17.00
C ASP A 191 -4.00 7.66 -16.22
N ASP A 192 -3.65 7.75 -14.96
CA ASP A 192 -3.93 8.96 -14.15
C ASP A 192 -3.11 10.16 -14.61
N ILE A 193 -1.82 9.97 -14.87
CA ILE A 193 -0.95 11.02 -15.42
C ILE A 193 -1.44 11.47 -16.80
N ALA A 194 -1.91 10.56 -17.64
CA ALA A 194 -2.39 10.83 -19.00
C ALA A 194 -3.59 11.78 -19.04
N LYS A 195 -4.36 11.89 -17.97
CA LYS A 195 -5.46 12.87 -17.84
C LYS A 195 -4.95 14.32 -17.90
N LYS A 196 -3.73 14.55 -17.44
CA LYS A 196 -3.11 15.88 -17.37
C LYS A 196 -1.91 16.06 -18.31
N ASN A 197 -1.29 14.95 -18.73
CA ASN A 197 -0.12 14.95 -19.61
C ASN A 197 -0.33 14.01 -20.79
N PRO A 198 -0.65 14.54 -22.00
CA PRO A 198 -0.90 13.72 -23.18
C PRO A 198 0.24 12.78 -23.57
N LYS A 199 1.51 13.13 -23.25
CA LYS A 199 2.68 12.26 -23.52
C LYS A 199 2.61 10.92 -22.80
N ALA A 200 1.91 10.84 -21.67
CA ALA A 200 1.73 9.59 -20.93
C ALA A 200 0.78 8.60 -21.62
N LYS A 201 -0.04 9.06 -22.60
CA LYS A 201 -0.97 8.19 -23.35
C LYS A 201 -0.25 7.13 -24.18
N SER A 202 0.95 7.45 -24.68
CA SER A 202 1.76 6.54 -25.50
C SER A 202 2.84 5.81 -24.70
N ALA A 203 2.95 6.11 -23.42
CA ALA A 203 3.94 5.49 -22.54
C ALA A 203 3.52 4.08 -22.18
N LYS A 204 4.49 3.15 -22.16
CA LYS A 204 4.29 1.76 -21.74
C LYS A 204 4.90 1.53 -20.36
N PRO A 205 4.26 0.80 -19.46
CA PRO A 205 4.78 0.52 -18.12
C PRO A 205 6.23 0.04 -18.09
N GLU A 206 6.60 -0.83 -19.04
CA GLU A 206 7.93 -1.45 -19.16
C GLU A 206 9.07 -0.45 -19.39
N GLN A 207 8.76 0.78 -19.81
CA GLN A 207 9.74 1.85 -19.96
C GLN A 207 10.23 2.40 -18.61
N PHE A 208 9.48 2.16 -17.51
CA PHE A 208 9.68 2.78 -16.20
C PHE A 208 10.16 1.82 -15.12
N TYR A 209 10.13 0.53 -15.38
CA TYR A 209 10.67 -0.45 -14.44
C TYR A 209 11.60 -1.46 -15.12
N ASP A 210 12.38 -2.14 -14.30
CA ASP A 210 13.28 -3.21 -14.73
C ASP A 210 13.20 -4.34 -13.70
N ASN A 211 12.61 -5.46 -14.10
CA ASN A 211 12.47 -6.67 -13.28
C ASN A 211 13.65 -7.66 -13.46
N SER A 212 14.66 -7.34 -14.28
CA SER A 212 15.69 -8.30 -14.67
C SER A 212 16.42 -8.92 -13.49
N LEU A 213 16.73 -8.13 -12.45
CA LEU A 213 17.41 -8.63 -11.25
C LEU A 213 16.53 -9.53 -10.38
N VAL A 214 15.23 -9.24 -10.32
CA VAL A 214 14.28 -10.11 -9.61
C VAL A 214 14.10 -11.40 -10.37
N GLN A 215 14.01 -11.33 -11.72
CA GLN A 215 13.93 -12.52 -12.57
C GLN A 215 15.17 -13.41 -12.43
N GLU A 216 16.38 -12.83 -12.45
CA GLU A 216 17.59 -13.59 -12.17
C GLU A 216 17.55 -14.33 -10.83
N LEU A 217 17.02 -13.70 -9.77
CA LEU A 217 16.87 -14.35 -8.47
C LEU A 217 15.83 -15.49 -8.49
N ILE A 218 14.79 -15.36 -9.30
CA ILE A 218 13.80 -16.42 -9.52
C ILE A 218 14.49 -17.59 -10.25
N ASP A 219 15.20 -17.31 -11.34
CA ASP A 219 15.86 -18.32 -12.19
C ASP A 219 16.96 -19.06 -11.41
N GLU A 220 17.66 -18.39 -10.50
CA GLU A 220 18.62 -19.02 -9.56
C GLU A 220 17.96 -19.90 -8.48
N GLY A 221 16.63 -19.94 -8.44
CA GLY A 221 15.86 -20.65 -7.42
C GLY A 221 15.94 -20.03 -6.02
N PHE A 222 16.36 -18.77 -5.90
CA PHE A 222 16.54 -18.11 -4.60
C PHE A 222 15.24 -18.10 -3.78
N PHE A 223 14.12 -17.71 -4.39
CA PHE A 223 12.84 -17.64 -3.68
C PHE A 223 12.27 -19.01 -3.37
N VAL A 224 12.47 -20.00 -4.26
CA VAL A 224 12.06 -21.40 -4.01
C VAL A 224 12.81 -21.95 -2.79
N LYS A 225 14.15 -21.76 -2.73
CA LYS A 225 14.95 -22.18 -1.57
C LYS A 225 14.54 -21.48 -0.28
N LEU A 226 14.13 -20.21 -0.38
CA LEU A 226 13.75 -19.41 0.78
C LEU A 226 12.38 -19.82 1.33
N TRP A 227 11.40 -20.08 0.46
CA TRP A 227 10.01 -20.34 0.86
C TRP A 227 9.63 -21.84 0.85
N GLY A 228 10.53 -22.74 0.42
CA GLY A 228 10.26 -24.18 0.28
C GLY A 228 9.35 -24.55 -0.89
N ARG A 229 8.83 -23.56 -1.62
CA ARG A 229 7.98 -23.70 -2.82
C ARG A 229 8.07 -22.40 -3.62
N ALA A 230 7.61 -22.43 -4.86
CA ALA A 230 7.43 -21.20 -5.63
C ALA A 230 6.40 -20.30 -4.89
N PRO A 231 6.74 -19.05 -4.61
CA PRO A 231 5.86 -18.10 -3.90
C PRO A 231 4.75 -17.58 -4.79
#